data_11350bf991949dbc4e756a008562641b
#
_entry.id   11350bf991949dbc4e756a008562641b
#
_cell.length_a   1.000
_cell.length_b   1.000
_cell.length_c   1.000
_cell.angle_alpha   90.00
_cell.angle_beta   90.00
_cell.angle_gamma   90.00
#
_symmetry.space_group_name_H-M   'P 1'
#
loop_
_entity.id
_entity.type
_entity.pdbx_description
1 polymer ?
#
loop_
_entity_poly.entity_id
_entity_poly.type
_entity_poly.pdbx_seq_one_letter_code
_entity_poly.pdbx_strand_id
1 'polypeptide(L)'
;MKLQKQSEMQDFFDALGIDENIFEQMAETFTSNFMIEGKTTTDLNEMLSRAPESLLDVILETWEEEAPKLRAEKEKYVQELILTSFQNEFIYLDKFDMETMLRTMNGYPLSQMQMLALEENYCKKGWVFMFCDVDGVQFVVPDEIREFTIKNLETDKVQNILGLIAAVRLSMRACLNLFGIVERAKVEDIALNQMLEYPSLSEEERKELEWLPEKLKEN
;
A
#
# COMPACT_ATOMS: atom_id res chain seq x y z
N MET A 1 -19.24 26.64 -3.85
CA MET A 1 -18.74 25.39 -3.27
C MET A 1 -17.22 25.34 -3.09
N LYS A 2 -16.36 25.82 -4.04
CA LYS A 2 -14.91 25.90 -3.85
C LYS A 2 -14.47 26.86 -2.71
N LEU A 3 -15.10 28.03 -2.58
CA LEU A 3 -14.76 29.04 -1.55
C LEU A 3 -15.06 28.59 -0.12
N GLN A 4 -16.07 27.77 0.09
CA GLN A 4 -16.48 27.29 1.41
C GLN A 4 -15.52 26.19 1.95
N LYS A 5 -15.05 25.31 1.07
CA LYS A 5 -14.03 24.31 1.42
C LYS A 5 -12.67 24.91 1.75
N GLN A 6 -12.30 26.02 1.08
CA GLN A 6 -11.06 26.73 1.36
C GLN A 6 -11.08 27.41 2.73
N SER A 7 -12.24 27.99 3.13
CA SER A 7 -12.44 28.59 4.45
C SER A 7 -12.38 27.55 5.57
N GLU A 8 -13.01 26.39 5.41
CA GLU A 8 -12.99 25.32 6.42
C GLU A 8 -11.59 24.70 6.61
N MET A 9 -10.80 24.64 5.55
CA MET A 9 -9.41 24.19 5.60
C MET A 9 -8.51 25.22 6.30
N GLN A 10 -8.70 26.52 6.02
CA GLN A 10 -8.00 27.61 6.67
C GLN A 10 -8.26 27.62 8.19
N ASP A 11 -9.53 27.54 8.59
CA ASP A 11 -9.94 27.48 10.00
C ASP A 11 -9.32 26.27 10.73
N PHE A 12 -9.14 25.15 10.02
CA PHE A 12 -8.50 23.95 10.58
C PHE A 12 -6.98 24.14 10.79
N PHE A 13 -6.28 24.78 9.86
CA PHE A 13 -4.84 25.06 9.98
C PHE A 13 -4.56 26.14 11.01
N ASP A 14 -5.39 27.18 11.09
CA ASP A 14 -5.30 28.20 12.13
C ASP A 14 -5.49 27.59 13.53
N ALA A 15 -6.40 26.62 13.67
CA ALA A 15 -6.62 25.89 14.91
C ALA A 15 -5.41 25.02 15.32
N LEU A 16 -4.62 24.54 14.35
CA LEU A 16 -3.39 23.76 14.58
C LEU A 16 -2.15 24.65 14.74
N GLY A 17 -2.26 25.98 14.53
CA GLY A 17 -1.14 26.91 14.59
C GLY A 17 -0.12 26.71 13.45
N ILE A 18 -0.55 26.13 12.33
CA ILE A 18 0.30 25.93 11.15
C ILE A 18 0.20 27.17 10.26
N ASP A 19 1.36 27.79 10.00
CA ASP A 19 1.46 28.95 9.09
C ASP A 19 1.11 28.51 7.64
N GLU A 20 0.24 29.28 6.98
CA GLU A 20 -0.20 29.02 5.61
C GLU A 20 0.98 28.87 4.64
N ASN A 21 2.04 29.68 4.83
CA ASN A 21 3.25 29.60 4.00
C ASN A 21 4.01 28.28 4.21
N ILE A 22 4.01 27.74 5.44
CA ILE A 22 4.64 26.45 5.72
C ILE A 22 3.85 25.34 5.05
N PHE A 23 2.51 25.41 5.09
CA PHE A 23 1.66 24.44 4.42
C PHE A 23 1.82 24.48 2.89
N GLU A 24 1.83 25.68 2.29
CA GLU A 24 2.07 25.83 0.85
C GLU A 24 3.44 25.26 0.44
N GLN A 25 4.50 25.56 1.20
CA GLN A 25 5.83 25.01 0.94
C GLN A 25 5.87 23.48 1.10
N MET A 26 5.19 22.93 2.11
CA MET A 26 5.09 21.48 2.28
C MET A 26 4.29 20.85 1.14
N ALA A 27 3.17 21.45 0.73
CA ALA A 27 2.35 20.98 -0.37
C ALA A 27 3.11 21.03 -1.71
N GLU A 28 3.82 22.14 -1.99
CA GLU A 28 4.67 22.27 -3.17
C GLU A 28 5.81 21.24 -3.17
N THR A 29 6.48 21.05 -2.04
CA THR A 29 7.54 20.06 -1.89
C THR A 29 7.02 18.65 -2.10
N PHE A 30 5.86 18.33 -1.51
CA PHE A 30 5.21 17.04 -1.67
C PHE A 30 4.80 16.80 -3.12
N THR A 31 4.14 17.79 -3.74
CA THR A 31 3.71 17.71 -5.14
C THR A 31 4.92 17.50 -6.08
N SER A 32 5.99 18.27 -5.90
CA SER A 32 7.17 18.18 -6.76
C SER A 32 7.95 16.86 -6.60
N ASN A 33 7.87 16.24 -5.44
CA ASN A 33 8.68 15.04 -5.14
C ASN A 33 7.96 13.73 -5.38
N PHE A 34 6.61 13.70 -5.35
CA PHE A 34 5.85 12.47 -5.37
C PHE A 34 4.80 12.39 -6.47
N MET A 35 4.46 13.50 -7.13
CA MET A 35 3.41 13.53 -8.13
C MET A 35 3.97 13.54 -9.55
N ILE A 36 3.32 12.82 -10.43
CA ILE A 36 3.60 12.86 -11.87
C ILE A 36 2.70 13.94 -12.49
N GLU A 37 3.29 14.94 -13.13
CA GLU A 37 2.54 16.00 -13.76
C GLU A 37 1.88 15.57 -15.07
N GLY A 38 0.65 16.07 -15.30
CA GLY A 38 -0.11 15.94 -16.53
C GLY A 38 -1.02 14.73 -16.57
N LYS A 39 -1.50 14.39 -17.78
CA LYS A 39 -2.53 13.38 -17.98
C LYS A 39 -2.12 12.00 -17.45
N THR A 40 -3.05 11.31 -16.81
CA THR A 40 -2.87 9.94 -16.31
C THR A 40 -2.54 8.95 -17.41
N THR A 41 -1.72 7.97 -17.08
CA THR A 41 -1.44 6.76 -17.86
C THR A 41 -1.52 5.57 -16.93
N THR A 42 -1.77 4.37 -17.45
CA THR A 42 -1.76 3.12 -16.68
C THR A 42 -0.57 2.22 -17.01
N ASP A 43 0.23 2.61 -18.02
CA ASP A 43 1.46 1.92 -18.39
C ASP A 43 2.58 2.23 -17.41
N LEU A 44 3.10 1.23 -16.71
CA LEU A 44 4.11 1.40 -15.68
C LEU A 44 5.42 2.00 -16.22
N ASN A 45 5.84 1.63 -17.44
CA ASN A 45 7.04 2.21 -18.05
C ASN A 45 6.86 3.70 -18.32
N GLU A 46 5.69 4.11 -18.84
CA GLU A 46 5.38 5.52 -19.05
C GLU A 46 5.31 6.28 -17.74
N MET A 47 4.71 5.70 -16.68
CA MET A 47 4.69 6.29 -15.34
C MET A 47 6.11 6.55 -14.84
N LEU A 48 6.99 5.55 -14.87
CA LEU A 48 8.36 5.65 -14.36
C LEU A 48 9.20 6.62 -15.18
N SER A 49 9.02 6.67 -16.50
CA SER A 49 9.73 7.64 -17.35
C SER A 49 9.37 9.10 -17.04
N ARG A 50 8.14 9.35 -16.59
CA ARG A 50 7.62 10.68 -16.21
C ARG A 50 7.77 10.99 -14.74
N ALA A 51 8.02 9.99 -13.91
CA ALA A 51 8.17 10.14 -12.47
C ALA A 51 9.34 11.07 -12.13
N PRO A 52 9.22 11.98 -11.13
CA PRO A 52 10.35 12.72 -10.63
C PRO A 52 11.42 11.78 -10.06
N GLU A 53 12.68 12.18 -10.11
CA GLU A 53 13.81 11.39 -9.62
C GLU A 53 13.63 11.03 -8.13
N SER A 54 13.13 11.99 -7.34
CA SER A 54 12.82 11.82 -5.92
C SER A 54 11.82 10.70 -5.64
N LEU A 55 10.82 10.49 -6.52
CA LEU A 55 9.87 9.38 -6.36
C LEU A 55 10.56 8.03 -6.57
N LEU A 56 11.44 7.92 -7.56
CA LEU A 56 12.21 6.68 -7.78
C LEU A 56 13.15 6.39 -6.60
N ASP A 57 13.75 7.43 -6.02
CA ASP A 57 14.62 7.30 -4.85
C ASP A 57 13.82 6.83 -3.62
N VAL A 58 12.64 7.39 -3.39
CA VAL A 58 11.76 6.95 -2.28
C VAL A 58 11.32 5.50 -2.44
N ILE A 59 11.00 5.05 -3.66
CA ILE A 59 10.67 3.65 -3.90
C ILE A 59 11.85 2.75 -3.56
N LEU A 60 13.06 3.10 -4.00
CA LEU A 60 14.28 2.34 -3.68
C LEU A 60 14.59 2.33 -2.19
N GLU A 61 14.49 3.48 -1.51
CA GLU A 61 14.66 3.58 -0.05
C GLU A 61 13.65 2.73 0.71
N THR A 62 12.38 2.69 0.25
CA THR A 62 11.32 1.90 0.87
C THR A 62 11.64 0.39 0.84
N TRP A 63 12.34 -0.05 -0.20
CA TRP A 63 12.74 -1.44 -0.37
C TRP A 63 14.20 -1.71 0.05
N GLU A 64 14.88 -0.73 0.68
CA GLU A 64 16.29 -0.81 1.13
C GLU A 64 17.26 -1.20 0.00
N GLU A 65 16.98 -0.74 -1.24
CA GLU A 65 17.76 -1.08 -2.42
C GLU A 65 18.69 0.05 -2.87
N GLU A 66 19.86 -0.30 -3.40
CA GLU A 66 20.81 0.66 -3.94
C GLU A 66 20.44 1.07 -5.36
N ALA A 67 20.42 2.38 -5.60
CA ALA A 67 20.04 2.95 -6.90
C ALA A 67 21.11 2.73 -7.97
N PRO A 68 20.77 2.25 -9.18
CA PRO A 68 21.61 2.40 -10.34
C PRO A 68 21.91 3.88 -10.63
N LYS A 69 23.09 4.17 -11.16
CA LYS A 69 23.53 5.56 -11.41
C LYS A 69 22.86 6.20 -12.63
N LEU A 70 22.51 5.39 -13.63
CA LEU A 70 21.92 5.87 -14.86
C LEU A 70 20.38 5.82 -14.76
N ARG A 71 19.74 6.91 -15.13
CA ARG A 71 18.27 7.06 -15.08
C ARG A 71 17.52 5.88 -15.74
N ALA A 72 17.90 5.52 -16.97
CA ALA A 72 17.24 4.43 -17.69
C ALA A 72 17.44 3.05 -17.02
N GLU A 73 18.56 2.82 -16.38
CA GLU A 73 18.81 1.60 -15.61
C GLU A 73 18.01 1.59 -14.30
N LYS A 74 17.88 2.77 -13.65
CA LYS A 74 17.08 2.96 -12.46
C LYS A 74 15.60 2.69 -12.74
N GLU A 75 15.04 3.25 -13.81
CA GLU A 75 13.63 3.03 -14.20
C GLU A 75 13.34 1.55 -14.41
N LYS A 76 14.19 0.84 -15.14
CA LYS A 76 14.05 -0.61 -15.35
C LYS A 76 14.15 -1.41 -14.06
N TYR A 77 15.12 -1.08 -13.21
CA TYR A 77 15.31 -1.73 -11.93
C TYR A 77 14.12 -1.51 -11.00
N VAL A 78 13.63 -0.26 -10.89
CA VAL A 78 12.45 0.09 -10.11
C VAL A 78 11.21 -0.63 -10.64
N GLN A 79 11.04 -0.77 -11.96
CA GLN A 79 9.94 -1.53 -12.54
C GLN A 79 9.96 -2.99 -12.09
N GLU A 80 11.11 -3.67 -12.21
CA GLU A 80 11.26 -5.06 -11.79
C GLU A 80 11.02 -5.21 -10.28
N LEU A 81 11.50 -4.26 -9.49
CA LEU A 81 11.31 -4.21 -8.04
C LEU A 81 9.83 -4.07 -7.66
N ILE A 82 9.12 -3.13 -8.26
CA ILE A 82 7.68 -2.90 -8.02
C ILE A 82 6.88 -4.18 -8.30
N LEU A 83 7.10 -4.80 -9.46
CA LEU A 83 6.34 -5.98 -9.85
C LEU A 83 6.65 -7.18 -8.96
N THR A 84 7.92 -7.41 -8.64
CA THR A 84 8.34 -8.52 -7.78
C THR A 84 7.86 -8.33 -6.34
N SER A 85 8.01 -7.13 -5.79
CA SER A 85 7.56 -6.83 -4.44
C SER A 85 6.04 -6.95 -4.30
N PHE A 86 5.28 -6.44 -5.28
CA PHE A 86 3.82 -6.58 -5.27
C PHE A 86 3.39 -8.04 -5.32
N GLN A 87 3.99 -8.86 -6.19
CA GLN A 87 3.68 -10.30 -6.27
C GLN A 87 3.93 -11.03 -4.95
N ASN A 88 5.03 -10.67 -4.28
CA ASN A 88 5.42 -11.28 -3.01
C ASN A 88 4.52 -10.83 -1.85
N GLU A 89 4.06 -9.58 -1.85
CA GLU A 89 3.27 -9.02 -0.75
C GLU A 89 1.75 -9.10 -0.97
N PHE A 90 1.30 -9.33 -2.20
CA PHE A 90 -0.13 -9.35 -2.54
C PHE A 90 -0.97 -10.24 -1.62
N ILE A 91 -0.47 -11.41 -1.27
CA ILE A 91 -1.16 -12.38 -0.41
C ILE A 91 -1.28 -11.93 1.06
N TYR A 92 -0.50 -10.92 1.46
CA TYR A 92 -0.52 -10.37 2.83
C TYR A 92 -1.38 -9.12 2.97
N LEU A 93 -1.88 -8.57 1.86
CA LEU A 93 -2.80 -7.45 1.89
C LEU A 93 -4.04 -7.83 2.69
N ASP A 94 -4.41 -6.98 3.64
CA ASP A 94 -5.64 -7.23 4.40
C ASP A 94 -6.89 -6.80 3.62
N LYS A 95 -8.06 -7.01 4.24
CA LYS A 95 -9.32 -6.63 3.61
C LYS A 95 -9.41 -5.14 3.30
N PHE A 96 -8.87 -4.28 4.19
CA PHE A 96 -8.88 -2.83 3.99
C PHE A 96 -7.96 -2.44 2.83
N ASP A 97 -6.76 -3.03 2.79
CA ASP A 97 -5.78 -2.82 1.74
C ASP A 97 -6.31 -3.26 0.38
N MET A 98 -6.86 -4.48 0.33
CA MET A 98 -7.45 -5.03 -0.89
C MET A 98 -8.64 -4.19 -1.38
N GLU A 99 -9.53 -3.77 -0.47
CA GLU A 99 -10.65 -2.90 -0.82
C GLU A 99 -10.15 -1.54 -1.35
N THR A 100 -9.13 -0.97 -0.72
CA THR A 100 -8.53 0.30 -1.14
C THR A 100 -7.95 0.19 -2.54
N MET A 101 -7.17 -0.86 -2.82
CA MET A 101 -6.61 -1.12 -4.15
C MET A 101 -7.70 -1.30 -5.21
N LEU A 102 -8.71 -2.13 -4.93
CA LEU A 102 -9.82 -2.38 -5.86
C LEU A 102 -10.66 -1.12 -6.13
N ARG A 103 -10.89 -0.28 -5.12
CA ARG A 103 -11.58 1.01 -5.29
C ARG A 103 -10.78 1.95 -6.18
N THR A 104 -9.47 2.04 -5.95
CA THR A 104 -8.55 2.86 -6.77
C THR A 104 -8.54 2.39 -8.22
N MET A 105 -8.42 1.08 -8.45
CA MET A 105 -8.44 0.48 -9.79
C MET A 105 -9.72 0.77 -10.57
N ASN A 106 -10.85 0.89 -9.88
CA ASN A 106 -12.16 1.10 -10.50
C ASN A 106 -12.63 2.55 -10.45
N GLY A 107 -11.80 3.48 -9.96
CA GLY A 107 -12.14 4.90 -9.86
C GLY A 107 -13.29 5.19 -8.88
N TYR A 108 -13.49 4.35 -7.87
CA TYR A 108 -14.50 4.58 -6.85
C TYR A 108 -14.01 5.62 -5.82
N PRO A 109 -14.92 6.41 -5.24
CA PRO A 109 -14.57 7.36 -4.20
C PRO A 109 -13.86 6.68 -3.02
N LEU A 110 -12.76 7.27 -2.58
CA LEU A 110 -11.97 6.82 -1.44
C LEU A 110 -12.35 7.59 -0.18
N SER A 111 -12.32 6.92 0.96
CA SER A 111 -12.40 7.59 2.26
C SER A 111 -11.07 8.28 2.58
N GLN A 112 -11.09 9.23 3.51
CA GLN A 112 -9.87 9.92 3.96
C GLN A 112 -8.80 8.93 4.45
N MET A 113 -9.20 7.89 5.20
CA MET A 113 -8.28 6.86 5.67
C MET A 113 -7.66 6.05 4.53
N GLN A 114 -8.44 5.75 3.48
CA GLN A 114 -7.92 5.08 2.28
C GLN A 114 -6.94 5.95 1.50
N MET A 115 -7.23 7.26 1.38
CA MET A 115 -6.28 8.19 0.75
C MET A 115 -4.95 8.27 1.50
N LEU A 116 -4.99 8.39 2.83
CA LEU A 116 -3.78 8.37 3.66
C LEU A 116 -3.01 7.05 3.52
N ALA A 117 -3.71 5.91 3.49
CA ALA A 117 -3.06 4.61 3.29
C ALA A 117 -2.39 4.52 1.91
N LEU A 118 -3.01 5.08 0.85
CA LEU A 118 -2.39 5.15 -0.47
C LEU A 118 -1.10 5.96 -0.45
N GLU A 119 -1.13 7.16 0.12
CA GLU A 119 0.03 8.06 0.20
C GLU A 119 1.17 7.43 1.01
N GLU A 120 0.88 6.95 2.21
CA GLU A 120 1.90 6.49 3.15
C GLU A 120 2.48 5.11 2.82
N ASN A 121 1.68 4.22 2.25
CA ASN A 121 2.09 2.83 2.07
C ASN A 121 2.29 2.46 0.59
N TYR A 122 1.31 2.74 -0.28
CA TYR A 122 1.33 2.17 -1.63
C TYR A 122 2.07 3.04 -2.64
N CYS A 123 2.02 4.37 -2.49
CA CYS A 123 2.77 5.26 -3.37
C CYS A 123 4.28 5.15 -3.12
N LYS A 124 4.71 5.01 -1.86
CA LYS A 124 6.12 4.80 -1.50
C LYS A 124 6.65 3.45 -2.00
N LYS A 125 5.79 2.45 -2.14
CA LYS A 125 6.14 1.15 -2.72
C LYS A 125 6.10 1.12 -4.25
N GLY A 126 5.58 2.17 -4.89
CA GLY A 126 5.38 2.23 -6.33
C GLY A 126 4.20 1.39 -6.84
N TRP A 127 3.31 0.93 -5.96
CA TRP A 127 2.12 0.15 -6.35
C TRP A 127 0.96 1.02 -6.83
N VAL A 128 0.97 2.30 -6.43
CA VAL A 128 0.04 3.32 -6.85
C VAL A 128 0.83 4.59 -7.15
N PHE A 129 0.45 5.30 -8.18
CA PHE A 129 1.06 6.57 -8.56
C PHE A 129 0.07 7.70 -8.42
N MET A 130 0.57 8.86 -7.98
CA MET A 130 -0.21 10.09 -7.92
C MET A 130 0.06 10.93 -9.16
N PHE A 131 -1.00 11.30 -9.84
CA PHE A 131 -0.96 12.25 -10.96
C PHE A 131 -1.63 13.55 -10.56
N CYS A 132 -1.05 14.66 -11.00
CA CYS A 132 -1.62 15.99 -10.82
C CYS A 132 -1.83 16.63 -12.18
N ASP A 133 -3.08 16.96 -12.50
CA ASP A 133 -3.44 17.72 -13.69
C ASP A 133 -4.42 18.85 -13.37
N VAL A 134 -5.01 19.46 -14.40
CA VAL A 134 -5.98 20.57 -14.24
C VAL A 134 -7.26 20.18 -13.51
N ASP A 135 -7.57 18.88 -13.45
CA ASP A 135 -8.75 18.35 -12.80
C ASP A 135 -8.48 17.95 -11.33
N GLY A 136 -7.21 17.97 -10.91
CA GLY A 136 -6.76 17.69 -9.55
C GLY A 136 -5.86 16.47 -9.42
N VAL A 137 -5.80 15.92 -8.20
CA VAL A 137 -4.96 14.75 -7.88
C VAL A 137 -5.74 13.46 -8.14
N GLN A 138 -5.09 12.53 -8.85
CA GLN A 138 -5.64 11.22 -9.16
C GLN A 138 -4.66 10.12 -8.77
N PHE A 139 -5.18 9.07 -8.13
CA PHE A 139 -4.42 7.86 -7.80
C PHE A 139 -4.63 6.82 -8.91
N VAL A 140 -3.54 6.30 -9.45
CA VAL A 140 -3.56 5.37 -10.57
C VAL A 140 -2.76 4.12 -10.23
N VAL A 141 -3.37 2.95 -10.39
CA VAL A 141 -2.71 1.65 -10.28
C VAL A 141 -2.23 1.23 -11.67
N PRO A 142 -0.95 0.84 -11.83
CA PRO A 142 -0.43 0.31 -13.09
C PRO A 142 -1.22 -0.90 -13.61
N ASP A 143 -1.34 -1.02 -14.92
CA ASP A 143 -2.07 -2.13 -15.55
C ASP A 143 -1.47 -3.49 -15.18
N GLU A 144 -0.16 -3.60 -15.06
CA GLU A 144 0.51 -4.85 -14.68
C GLU A 144 0.12 -5.32 -13.27
N ILE A 145 -0.01 -4.39 -12.32
CA ILE A 145 -0.50 -4.67 -10.96
C ILE A 145 -1.99 -5.02 -11.01
N ARG A 146 -2.76 -4.28 -11.78
CA ARG A 146 -4.20 -4.52 -11.95
C ARG A 146 -4.47 -5.91 -12.54
N GLU A 147 -3.79 -6.27 -13.62
CA GLU A 147 -3.93 -7.59 -14.26
C GLU A 147 -3.54 -8.72 -13.32
N PHE A 148 -2.42 -8.56 -12.59
CA PHE A 148 -2.00 -9.54 -11.58
C PHE A 148 -3.07 -9.70 -10.49
N THR A 149 -3.61 -8.59 -9.97
CA THR A 149 -4.64 -8.60 -8.93
C THR A 149 -5.90 -9.32 -9.41
N ILE A 150 -6.43 -8.95 -10.57
CA ILE A 150 -7.65 -9.56 -11.12
C ILE A 150 -7.46 -11.06 -11.35
N LYS A 151 -6.31 -11.45 -11.92
CA LYS A 151 -6.01 -12.85 -12.20
C LYS A 151 -5.91 -13.72 -10.94
N ASN A 152 -5.41 -13.16 -9.85
CA ASN A 152 -5.09 -13.93 -8.65
C ASN A 152 -6.18 -13.81 -7.55
N LEU A 153 -6.95 -12.72 -7.53
CA LEU A 153 -7.93 -12.45 -6.48
C LEU A 153 -8.97 -13.56 -6.31
N GLU A 154 -9.39 -14.20 -7.40
CA GLU A 154 -10.42 -15.25 -7.39
C GLU A 154 -9.84 -16.66 -7.25
N THR A 155 -8.52 -16.80 -7.11
CA THR A 155 -7.93 -18.12 -6.91
C THR A 155 -8.22 -18.64 -5.51
N ASP A 156 -8.55 -19.94 -5.40
CA ASP A 156 -8.82 -20.59 -4.11
C ASP A 156 -7.65 -20.41 -3.13
N LYS A 157 -6.41 -20.46 -3.64
CA LYS A 157 -5.20 -20.24 -2.84
C LYS A 157 -5.21 -18.87 -2.17
N VAL A 158 -5.45 -17.79 -2.93
CA VAL A 158 -5.46 -16.43 -2.40
C VAL A 158 -6.63 -16.23 -1.43
N GLN A 159 -7.82 -16.73 -1.75
CA GLN A 159 -8.99 -16.63 -0.87
C GLN A 159 -8.75 -17.36 0.46
N ASN A 160 -8.13 -18.53 0.42
CA ASN A 160 -7.78 -19.28 1.63
C ASN A 160 -6.76 -18.52 2.50
N ILE A 161 -5.72 -17.98 1.91
CA ILE A 161 -4.69 -17.20 2.63
C ILE A 161 -5.28 -15.92 3.24
N LEU A 162 -6.09 -15.17 2.49
CA LEU A 162 -6.78 -13.98 3.01
C LEU A 162 -7.73 -14.34 4.18
N GLY A 163 -8.44 -15.46 4.07
CA GLY A 163 -9.26 -15.98 5.14
C GLY A 163 -8.46 -16.32 6.40
N LEU A 164 -7.29 -16.92 6.23
CA LEU A 164 -6.38 -17.25 7.33
C LEU A 164 -5.81 -16.01 8.00
N ILE A 165 -5.32 -15.03 7.24
CA ILE A 165 -4.83 -13.76 7.78
C ILE A 165 -5.92 -13.06 8.57
N ALA A 166 -7.15 -13.04 8.06
CA ALA A 166 -8.29 -12.47 8.78
C ALA A 166 -8.58 -13.22 10.09
N ALA A 167 -8.50 -14.54 10.11
CA ALA A 167 -8.69 -15.36 11.30
C ALA A 167 -7.59 -15.10 12.35
N VAL A 168 -6.32 -15.03 11.92
CA VAL A 168 -5.19 -14.69 12.81
C VAL A 168 -5.38 -13.32 13.44
N ARG A 169 -5.68 -12.29 12.65
CA ARG A 169 -5.91 -10.92 13.15
C ARG A 169 -7.09 -10.85 14.13
N LEU A 170 -8.17 -11.62 13.85
CA LEU A 170 -9.31 -11.72 14.76
C LEU A 170 -8.92 -12.38 16.09
N SER A 171 -8.14 -13.46 16.04
CA SER A 171 -7.61 -14.14 17.23
C SER A 171 -6.70 -13.24 18.05
N MET A 172 -5.81 -12.48 17.40
CA MET A 172 -4.97 -11.47 18.06
C MET A 172 -5.80 -10.41 18.78
N ARG A 173 -6.83 -9.85 18.11
CA ARG A 173 -7.75 -8.89 18.74
C ARG A 173 -8.50 -9.49 19.92
N ALA A 174 -8.98 -10.72 19.79
CA ALA A 174 -9.66 -11.42 20.89
C ALA A 174 -8.74 -11.61 22.09
N CYS A 175 -7.49 -12.04 21.87
CA CYS A 175 -6.49 -12.19 22.93
C CYS A 175 -6.20 -10.85 23.63
N LEU A 176 -6.00 -9.78 22.86
CA LEU A 176 -5.76 -8.44 23.43
C LEU A 176 -6.96 -7.93 24.24
N ASN A 177 -8.18 -8.16 23.77
CA ASN A 177 -9.39 -7.75 24.49
C ASN A 177 -9.66 -8.56 25.76
N LEU A 178 -9.32 -9.86 25.75
CA LEU A 178 -9.59 -10.74 26.90
C LEU A 178 -8.49 -10.67 27.98
N PHE A 179 -7.24 -10.53 27.58
CA PHE A 179 -6.09 -10.63 28.47
C PHE A 179 -5.35 -9.30 28.68
N GLY A 180 -5.72 -8.25 27.95
CA GLY A 180 -5.04 -6.96 27.99
C GLY A 180 -3.68 -7.03 27.32
N ILE A 181 -2.60 -7.08 28.10
CA ILE A 181 -1.23 -7.23 27.58
C ILE A 181 -0.93 -8.72 27.49
N VAL A 182 -0.70 -9.22 26.26
CA VAL A 182 -0.29 -10.60 26.00
C VAL A 182 1.08 -10.58 25.33
N GLU A 183 1.97 -11.47 25.73
CA GLU A 183 3.25 -11.63 25.05
C GLU A 183 3.00 -12.01 23.59
N ARG A 184 3.65 -11.30 22.66
CA ARG A 184 3.51 -11.47 21.21
C ARG A 184 3.68 -12.94 20.80
N ALA A 185 4.74 -13.59 21.30
CA ALA A 185 5.01 -14.99 21.01
C ALA A 185 3.85 -15.92 21.35
N LYS A 186 3.12 -15.65 22.44
CA LYS A 186 1.99 -16.46 22.88
C LYS A 186 0.75 -16.28 22.00
N VAL A 187 0.56 -15.07 21.43
CA VAL A 187 -0.50 -14.80 20.46
C VAL A 187 -0.18 -15.47 19.13
N GLU A 188 1.07 -15.39 18.71
CA GLU A 188 1.58 -16.06 17.51
C GLU A 188 1.38 -17.57 17.59
N ASP A 189 1.73 -18.20 18.71
CA ASP A 189 1.53 -19.64 18.94
C ASP A 189 0.05 -20.06 18.89
N ILE A 190 -0.84 -19.28 19.52
CA ILE A 190 -2.29 -19.56 19.49
C ILE A 190 -2.83 -19.44 18.07
N ALA A 191 -2.46 -18.37 17.36
CA ALA A 191 -2.90 -18.13 16.00
C ALA A 191 -2.37 -19.22 15.05
N LEU A 192 -1.10 -19.59 15.17
CA LEU A 192 -0.46 -20.63 14.37
C LEU A 192 -1.11 -22.00 14.59
N ASN A 193 -1.34 -22.38 15.85
CA ASN A 193 -2.00 -23.65 16.17
C ASN A 193 -3.43 -23.71 15.63
N GLN A 194 -4.19 -22.62 15.74
CA GLN A 194 -5.54 -22.56 15.14
C GLN A 194 -5.51 -22.67 13.61
N MET A 195 -4.49 -22.10 12.97
CA MET A 195 -4.30 -22.21 11.53
C MET A 195 -3.94 -23.61 11.09
N LEU A 196 -3.02 -24.27 11.80
CA LEU A 196 -2.58 -25.65 11.49
C LEU A 196 -3.70 -26.69 11.70
N GLU A 197 -4.67 -26.38 12.57
CA GLU A 197 -5.85 -27.22 12.80
C GLU A 197 -6.97 -27.01 11.76
N TYR A 198 -6.82 -26.04 10.83
CA TYR A 198 -7.87 -25.76 9.85
C TYR A 198 -8.00 -26.93 8.84
N PRO A 199 -9.18 -27.58 8.75
CA PRO A 199 -9.31 -28.87 8.03
C PRO A 199 -9.12 -28.78 6.52
N SER A 200 -9.25 -27.57 5.93
CA SER A 200 -9.19 -27.35 4.48
C SER A 200 -7.79 -27.07 3.93
N LEU A 201 -6.76 -26.98 4.79
CA LEU A 201 -5.40 -26.74 4.34
C LEU A 201 -4.72 -28.03 3.89
N SER A 202 -4.17 -28.03 2.68
CA SER A 202 -3.27 -29.06 2.19
C SER A 202 -1.95 -29.07 2.96
N GLU A 203 -1.20 -30.17 2.91
CA GLU A 203 0.13 -30.25 3.53
C GLU A 203 1.13 -29.24 2.95
N GLU A 204 0.99 -28.89 1.67
CA GLU A 204 1.84 -27.88 1.00
C GLU A 204 1.53 -26.48 1.53
N GLU A 205 0.24 -26.13 1.65
CA GLU A 205 -0.20 -24.84 2.23
C GLU A 205 0.22 -24.72 3.70
N ARG A 206 0.19 -25.80 4.48
CA ARG A 206 0.69 -25.80 5.87
C ARG A 206 2.19 -25.48 5.93
N LYS A 207 3.00 -26.06 5.06
CA LYS A 207 4.44 -25.77 4.98
C LYS A 207 4.73 -24.35 4.55
N GLU A 208 3.95 -23.82 3.60
CA GLU A 208 4.06 -22.41 3.21
C GLU A 208 3.69 -21.45 4.35
N LEU A 209 2.89 -21.87 5.31
CA LEU A 209 2.48 -21.06 6.46
C LEU A 209 3.45 -21.17 7.66
N GLU A 210 4.36 -22.13 7.69
CA GLU A 210 5.37 -22.27 8.76
C GLU A 210 6.31 -21.06 8.85
N TRP A 211 6.49 -20.31 7.78
CA TRP A 211 7.32 -19.09 7.75
C TRP A 211 6.53 -17.79 8.06
N LEU A 212 5.20 -17.84 8.13
CA LEU A 212 4.35 -16.67 8.42
C LEU A 212 4.73 -15.94 9.72
N PRO A 213 5.12 -16.65 10.83
CA PRO A 213 5.58 -16.00 12.05
C PRO A 213 6.83 -15.15 11.88
N GLU A 214 7.73 -15.51 10.97
CA GLU A 214 8.96 -14.74 10.73
C GLU A 214 8.66 -13.42 10.01
N LYS A 215 7.81 -13.44 8.98
CA LYS A 215 7.40 -12.21 8.28
C LYS A 215 6.47 -11.31 9.09
N LEU A 216 5.67 -11.85 10.00
CA LEU A 216 4.87 -11.04 10.93
C LEU A 216 5.74 -10.35 11.99
N LYS A 217 7.00 -10.76 12.15
CA LYS A 217 7.98 -10.10 13.04
C LYS A 217 8.68 -8.90 12.37
N GLU A 218 8.72 -8.86 11.05
CA GLU A 218 9.39 -7.81 10.26
C GLU A 218 8.50 -6.59 10.03
N ASN A 219 7.20 -6.65 10.31
CA ASN A 219 6.22 -5.57 10.26
C ASN A 219 5.63 -5.30 11.67
#